data_e7281328bd99cb09d44c153bbb0af141
#
_entry.id   e7281328bd99cb09d44c153bbb0af141
#
_cell.length_a   1.000
_cell.length_b   1.000
_cell.length_c   1.000
_cell.angle_alpha   90.00
_cell.angle_beta   90.00
_cell.angle_gamma   90.00
#
_symmetry.space_group_name_H-M   'P 1'
#
loop_
_entity.id
_entity.type
_entity.pdbx_description
1 polymer ?
#
loop_
_entity_poly.entity_id
_entity_poly.type
_entity_poly.pdbx_seq_one_letter_code
_entity_poly.pdbx_strand_id
1 'polypeptide(L)'
;LANSIQAKYLKLEINDYQTGTMGWRNAGIQEIRAYSNIPDPTKVTDIRQVTELTVAKDGQSLVLPTLPGKVSLIGSNKQGVIDLQNHIYKPLTDQRVKVMVEQVQDSHTFTKEFEVLIKGVHQDEGVGVKPKVAPAVQQWYGKEGQSSITSDTVLATGDSGFDQAATFYQSDLASRGLELAAGDKQAQKRIEFKKVENKGYGKEGYGIAIQDGVITIEAATNTGAFYATRTLLQMGENNLQNGEIRDFPSFSHRGFMLDTGRKFIPYDTL
;
A
#
# COMPACT_ATOMS: atom_id res chain seq x y z
N LEU A 1 49.20 -5.20 -0.68
CA LEU A 1 49.01 -6.29 -1.63
C LEU A 1 48.79 -7.56 -0.82
N ALA A 2 47.56 -8.00 -0.64
CA ALA A 2 47.28 -9.29 -0.03
C ALA A 2 47.52 -10.37 -1.08
N ASN A 3 48.46 -11.24 -0.82
CA ASN A 3 48.74 -12.39 -1.68
C ASN A 3 47.58 -13.37 -1.58
N SER A 4 47.06 -13.83 -2.75
CA SER A 4 46.09 -14.91 -2.77
C SER A 4 46.73 -16.18 -2.19
N ILE A 5 46.04 -16.75 -1.19
CA ILE A 5 46.46 -18.02 -0.60
C ILE A 5 45.77 -19.14 -1.36
N GLN A 6 46.51 -19.99 -2.00
CA GLN A 6 45.99 -21.24 -2.53
C GLN A 6 46.05 -22.30 -1.42
N ALA A 7 44.88 -22.69 -0.91
CA ALA A 7 44.79 -23.74 0.08
C ALA A 7 44.07 -24.96 -0.48
N LYS A 8 44.63 -26.16 -0.26
CA LYS A 8 44.00 -27.44 -0.62
C LYS A 8 43.01 -27.92 0.43
N TYR A 9 43.10 -27.42 1.65
CA TYR A 9 42.27 -27.81 2.78
C TYR A 9 41.93 -26.59 3.61
N LEU A 10 40.71 -26.54 4.13
CA LEU A 10 40.25 -25.60 5.15
C LEU A 10 40.05 -26.37 6.46
N LYS A 11 40.73 -25.97 7.54
CA LYS A 11 40.49 -26.50 8.89
C LYS A 11 39.64 -25.48 9.64
N LEU A 12 38.49 -25.92 10.12
CA LEU A 12 37.64 -25.13 11.01
C LEU A 12 37.89 -25.60 12.45
N GLU A 13 38.29 -24.70 13.32
CA GLU A 13 38.42 -24.94 14.76
C GLU A 13 37.33 -24.16 15.50
N ILE A 14 36.48 -24.88 16.25
CA ILE A 14 35.43 -24.28 17.08
C ILE A 14 35.97 -24.27 18.52
N ASN A 15 36.38 -23.08 19.01
CA ASN A 15 36.97 -22.93 20.32
C ASN A 15 35.94 -22.67 21.41
N ASP A 16 34.76 -22.25 21.07
CA ASP A 16 33.66 -22.04 22.01
C ASP A 16 32.32 -22.33 21.35
N TYR A 17 31.38 -22.90 22.12
CA TYR A 17 30.02 -23.16 21.68
C TYR A 17 29.04 -23.14 22.86
N GLN A 18 27.87 -22.63 22.67
CA GLN A 18 26.81 -22.68 23.67
C GLN A 18 25.99 -23.97 23.54
N THR A 19 25.80 -24.66 24.65
CA THR A 19 24.88 -25.79 24.73
C THR A 19 23.45 -25.27 24.76
N GLY A 20 22.59 -25.79 23.86
CA GLY A 20 21.15 -25.50 23.91
C GLY A 20 20.50 -26.05 25.19
N THR A 21 19.33 -25.55 25.51
CA THR A 21 18.55 -25.85 26.73
C THR A 21 18.19 -27.34 26.97
N MET A 22 18.47 -28.24 26.01
CA MET A 22 18.23 -29.65 26.09
C MET A 22 19.49 -30.53 26.33
N GLY A 23 20.62 -29.93 26.66
CA GLY A 23 21.82 -30.69 27.03
C GLY A 23 22.54 -31.44 25.89
N TRP A 24 22.12 -31.25 24.64
CA TRP A 24 22.79 -31.87 23.50
C TRP A 24 24.05 -31.07 23.09
N ARG A 25 25.18 -31.78 23.06
CA ARG A 25 26.47 -31.19 22.68
C ARG A 25 26.70 -31.21 21.16
N ASN A 26 25.78 -30.65 20.39
CA ASN A 26 25.90 -30.59 18.96
C ASN A 26 26.10 -29.13 18.52
N ALA A 27 27.30 -28.83 18.02
CA ALA A 27 27.50 -27.58 17.28
C ALA A 27 26.99 -27.80 15.85
N GLY A 28 25.87 -27.19 15.53
CA GLY A 28 25.35 -27.16 14.14
C GLY A 28 25.97 -26.01 13.38
N ILE A 29 26.68 -26.32 12.31
CA ILE A 29 27.12 -25.31 11.34
C ILE A 29 26.09 -25.33 10.21
N GLN A 30 25.29 -24.24 10.11
CA GLN A 30 24.28 -24.16 9.07
C GLN A 30 24.86 -23.87 7.68
N GLU A 31 25.98 -23.14 7.62
CA GLU A 31 26.62 -22.82 6.35
C GLU A 31 28.11 -22.45 6.53
N ILE A 32 28.97 -22.97 5.65
CA ILE A 32 30.35 -22.50 5.47
C ILE A 32 30.49 -21.99 4.04
N ARG A 33 30.83 -20.71 3.88
CA ARG A 33 31.13 -20.11 2.56
C ARG A 33 32.61 -19.81 2.48
N ALA A 34 33.30 -20.43 1.53
CA ALA A 34 34.65 -20.06 1.17
C ALA A 34 34.65 -19.20 -0.10
N TYR A 35 35.28 -18.04 -0.04
CA TYR A 35 35.38 -17.14 -1.18
C TYR A 35 36.78 -17.27 -1.79
N SER A 36 36.87 -17.44 -3.11
CA SER A 36 38.14 -17.55 -3.83
C SER A 36 38.85 -16.21 -4.06
N ASN A 37 38.13 -15.10 -3.92
CA ASN A 37 38.68 -13.75 -4.05
C ASN A 37 38.27 -12.92 -2.82
N ILE A 38 39.20 -12.17 -2.26
CA ILE A 38 38.87 -11.12 -1.27
C ILE A 38 38.12 -10.03 -2.04
N PRO A 39 36.81 -9.78 -1.74
CA PRO A 39 36.09 -8.71 -2.40
C PRO A 39 36.84 -7.39 -2.17
N ASP A 40 36.94 -6.57 -3.19
CA ASP A 40 37.37 -5.18 -3.04
C ASP A 40 36.42 -4.50 -2.02
N PRO A 41 36.91 -4.10 -0.85
CA PRO A 41 36.07 -3.53 0.21
C PRO A 41 35.42 -2.21 -0.23
N THR A 42 35.87 -1.61 -1.34
CA THR A 42 35.31 -0.39 -1.92
C THR A 42 34.20 -0.68 -2.93
N LYS A 43 34.07 -1.94 -3.38
CA LYS A 43 33.10 -2.32 -4.39
C LYS A 43 31.90 -3.03 -3.76
N VAL A 44 30.77 -2.37 -3.75
CA VAL A 44 29.48 -2.98 -3.38
C VAL A 44 29.09 -4.02 -4.44
N THR A 45 29.03 -5.29 -4.04
CA THR A 45 28.67 -6.42 -4.94
C THR A 45 27.44 -7.18 -4.49
N ASP A 46 26.93 -6.86 -3.31
CA ASP A 46 25.82 -7.58 -2.66
C ASP A 46 24.80 -6.57 -2.13
N ILE A 47 23.52 -6.84 -2.37
CA ILE A 47 22.41 -5.97 -1.91
C ILE A 47 22.45 -5.73 -0.40
N ARG A 48 22.96 -6.66 0.39
CA ARG A 48 23.09 -6.54 1.85
C ARG A 48 24.06 -5.45 2.29
N GLN A 49 25.01 -5.06 1.42
CA GLN A 49 26.00 -3.99 1.66
C GLN A 49 25.42 -2.60 1.29
N VAL A 50 24.36 -2.53 0.50
CA VAL A 50 23.70 -1.26 0.15
C VAL A 50 23.05 -0.69 1.40
N THR A 51 23.33 0.57 1.73
CA THR A 51 22.83 1.21 2.96
C THR A 51 21.44 1.80 2.79
N GLU A 52 21.13 2.39 1.63
CA GLU A 52 19.89 3.07 1.37
C GLU A 52 19.51 3.00 -0.11
N LEU A 53 18.22 3.22 -0.38
CA LEU A 53 17.69 3.46 -1.73
C LEU A 53 17.26 4.91 -1.84
N THR A 54 17.45 5.50 -3.00
CA THR A 54 17.02 6.86 -3.29
C THR A 54 15.89 6.87 -4.32
N VAL A 55 15.10 7.94 -4.30
CA VAL A 55 14.09 8.20 -5.33
C VAL A 55 14.79 8.78 -6.55
N ALA A 56 14.41 8.34 -7.75
CA ALA A 56 14.90 8.87 -9.00
C ALA A 56 14.54 10.38 -9.13
N LYS A 57 15.30 11.11 -9.93
CA LYS A 57 15.14 12.57 -10.07
C LYS A 57 13.76 12.99 -10.59
N ASP A 58 13.12 12.14 -11.38
CA ASP A 58 11.75 12.34 -11.88
C ASP A 58 10.66 12.05 -10.83
N GLY A 59 11.05 11.46 -9.69
CA GLY A 59 10.13 11.08 -8.61
C GLY A 59 9.25 9.88 -8.91
N GLN A 60 9.46 9.16 -10.02
CA GLN A 60 8.55 8.11 -10.50
C GLN A 60 8.99 6.70 -10.14
N SER A 61 10.21 6.52 -9.66
CA SER A 61 10.75 5.21 -9.29
C SER A 61 11.84 5.32 -8.22
N LEU A 62 12.22 4.17 -7.64
CA LEU A 62 13.44 4.06 -6.86
C LEU A 62 14.64 3.80 -7.77
N VAL A 63 15.78 4.35 -7.42
CA VAL A 63 17.05 4.00 -8.03
C VAL A 63 17.52 2.69 -7.41
N LEU A 64 17.34 1.59 -8.14
CA LEU A 64 17.88 0.31 -7.73
C LEU A 64 19.40 0.27 -7.98
N PRO A 65 20.18 -0.35 -7.09
CA PRO A 65 21.63 -0.39 -7.23
C PRO A 65 22.05 -1.26 -8.42
N THR A 66 23.11 -0.85 -9.11
CA THR A 66 23.74 -1.66 -10.14
C THR A 66 24.69 -2.66 -9.49
N LEU A 67 24.25 -3.91 -9.41
CA LEU A 67 24.99 -5.02 -8.79
C LEU A 67 25.15 -6.16 -9.80
N PRO A 68 26.10 -7.10 -9.58
CA PRO A 68 26.16 -8.31 -10.38
C PRO A 68 24.87 -9.12 -10.33
N GLY A 69 24.45 -9.67 -11.47
CA GLY A 69 23.20 -10.41 -11.59
C GLY A 69 21.97 -9.51 -11.77
N LYS A 70 20.80 -10.00 -11.38
CA LYS A 70 19.53 -9.29 -11.52
C LYS A 70 19.10 -8.71 -10.16
N VAL A 71 18.79 -7.42 -10.15
CA VAL A 71 18.20 -6.73 -8.98
C VAL A 71 16.75 -6.39 -9.29
N SER A 72 15.84 -6.72 -8.37
CA SER A 72 14.40 -6.46 -8.54
C SER A 72 13.71 -6.16 -7.20
N LEU A 73 12.65 -5.37 -7.28
CA LEU A 73 11.76 -5.13 -6.16
C LEU A 73 10.78 -6.31 -6.06
N ILE A 74 10.74 -6.98 -4.92
CA ILE A 74 9.88 -8.16 -4.69
C ILE A 74 8.82 -7.95 -3.62
N GLY A 75 8.87 -6.85 -2.88
CA GLY A 75 7.91 -6.55 -1.82
C GLY A 75 7.77 -5.05 -1.57
N SER A 76 6.56 -4.64 -1.20
CA SER A 76 6.24 -3.30 -0.72
C SER A 76 5.10 -3.40 0.28
N ASN A 77 5.24 -2.77 1.43
CA ASN A 77 4.16 -2.72 2.43
C ASN A 77 3.06 -1.70 2.09
N LYS A 78 3.29 -0.86 1.08
CA LYS A 78 2.32 0.12 0.56
C LYS A 78 2.35 0.14 -0.97
N GLN A 79 1.81 -0.90 -1.60
CA GLN A 79 1.84 -1.03 -3.07
C GLN A 79 1.09 0.10 -3.81
N GLY A 80 0.14 0.76 -3.16
CA GLY A 80 -0.46 1.98 -3.71
C GLY A 80 0.46 3.20 -3.68
N VAL A 81 1.65 3.13 -3.05
CA VAL A 81 2.67 4.20 -3.07
C VAL A 81 3.89 3.77 -3.88
N ILE A 82 4.38 2.54 -3.69
CA ILE A 82 5.44 1.96 -4.52
C ILE A 82 4.97 0.55 -4.91
N ASP A 83 4.73 0.31 -6.19
CA ASP A 83 4.35 -1.00 -6.68
C ASP A 83 5.56 -1.92 -6.94
N LEU A 84 5.29 -3.20 -7.26
CA LEU A 84 6.35 -4.18 -7.55
C LEU A 84 7.03 -3.97 -8.90
N GLN A 85 6.48 -3.12 -9.76
CA GLN A 85 7.09 -2.65 -11.00
C GLN A 85 8.00 -1.43 -10.78
N ASN A 86 8.18 -1.05 -9.51
CA ASN A 86 8.99 0.10 -9.09
C ASN A 86 8.42 1.46 -9.53
N HIS A 87 7.08 1.58 -9.73
CA HIS A 87 6.44 2.86 -9.95
C HIS A 87 6.11 3.51 -8.60
N ILE A 88 6.37 4.80 -8.50
CA ILE A 88 5.99 5.63 -7.35
C ILE A 88 4.73 6.42 -7.71
N TYR A 89 3.68 6.19 -6.92
CA TYR A 89 2.44 6.96 -6.96
C TYR A 89 2.46 7.96 -5.81
N LYS A 90 2.57 9.23 -6.15
CA LYS A 90 2.75 10.31 -5.17
C LYS A 90 1.64 10.30 -4.12
N PRO A 91 1.94 10.13 -2.82
CA PRO A 91 0.94 10.08 -1.77
C PRO A 91 0.41 11.47 -1.42
N LEU A 92 -0.68 11.55 -0.66
CA LEU A 92 -1.23 12.84 -0.21
C LEU A 92 -0.24 13.57 0.72
N THR A 93 0.32 12.87 1.68
CA THR A 93 1.34 13.37 2.60
C THR A 93 2.55 12.46 2.58
N ASP A 94 3.65 12.87 3.20
CA ASP A 94 4.88 12.09 3.31
C ASP A 94 4.62 10.68 3.81
N GLN A 95 5.14 9.67 3.13
CA GLN A 95 4.98 8.27 3.49
C GLN A 95 6.31 7.54 3.61
N ARG A 96 6.52 6.86 4.74
CA ARG A 96 7.59 5.87 4.87
C ARG A 96 7.08 4.54 4.31
N VAL A 97 7.81 4.00 3.36
CA VAL A 97 7.48 2.74 2.68
C VAL A 97 8.63 1.77 2.87
N LYS A 98 8.31 0.58 3.33
CA LYS A 98 9.25 -0.54 3.40
C LYS A 98 9.16 -1.35 2.12
N VAL A 99 10.29 -1.53 1.48
CA VAL A 99 10.42 -2.30 0.25
C VAL A 99 11.42 -3.43 0.44
N MET A 100 11.14 -4.58 -0.16
CA MET A 100 12.06 -5.71 -0.20
C MET A 100 12.70 -5.78 -1.58
N VAL A 101 14.01 -5.73 -1.61
CA VAL A 101 14.80 -5.86 -2.85
C VAL A 101 15.52 -7.19 -2.85
N GLU A 102 15.48 -7.85 -4.00
CA GLU A 102 16.15 -9.11 -4.27
C GLU A 102 17.28 -8.90 -5.27
N GLN A 103 18.41 -9.56 -5.03
CA GLN A 103 19.48 -9.76 -6.00
C GLN A 103 19.64 -11.24 -6.26
N VAL A 104 19.60 -11.63 -7.52
CA VAL A 104 19.88 -13.01 -7.98
C VAL A 104 21.16 -13.01 -8.77
N GLN A 105 22.16 -13.73 -8.28
CA GLN A 105 23.47 -13.88 -8.92
C GLN A 105 23.94 -15.34 -8.81
N ASP A 106 24.31 -15.95 -9.93
CA ASP A 106 24.93 -17.31 -9.99
C ASP A 106 24.20 -18.35 -9.12
N SER A 107 22.87 -18.41 -9.25
CA SER A 107 21.98 -19.29 -8.46
C SER A 107 21.87 -18.94 -6.96
N HIS A 108 22.44 -17.85 -6.51
CA HIS A 108 22.28 -17.34 -5.16
C HIS A 108 21.27 -16.19 -5.14
N THR A 109 20.44 -16.17 -4.11
CA THR A 109 19.45 -15.12 -3.91
C THR A 109 19.73 -14.40 -2.61
N PHE A 110 19.88 -13.09 -2.69
CA PHE A 110 20.05 -12.21 -1.53
C PHE A 110 18.89 -11.23 -1.45
N THR A 111 18.39 -10.99 -0.26
CA THR A 111 17.29 -10.05 -0.04
C THR A 111 17.63 -9.05 1.05
N LYS A 112 17.09 -7.84 0.91
CA LYS A 112 17.19 -6.80 1.94
C LYS A 112 15.95 -5.90 1.95
N GLU A 113 15.47 -5.58 3.16
CA GLU A 113 14.44 -4.58 3.38
C GLU A 113 15.07 -3.19 3.48
N PHE A 114 14.46 -2.22 2.82
CA PHE A 114 14.80 -0.80 2.90
C PHE A 114 13.57 0.00 3.30
N GLU A 115 13.76 1.04 4.11
CA GLU A 115 12.75 2.04 4.37
C GLU A 115 13.06 3.29 3.55
N VAL A 116 12.10 3.73 2.75
CA VAL A 116 12.23 4.91 1.87
C VAL A 116 11.15 5.93 2.22
N LEU A 117 11.54 7.21 2.32
CA LEU A 117 10.60 8.31 2.49
C LEU A 117 10.15 8.82 1.12
N ILE A 118 8.85 8.68 0.83
CA ILE A 118 8.22 9.25 -0.36
C ILE A 118 7.51 10.54 0.01
N LYS A 119 7.93 11.63 -0.61
CA LYS A 119 7.35 12.96 -0.39
C LYS A 119 5.93 13.06 -0.96
N GLY A 120 5.03 13.62 -0.17
CA GLY A 120 3.63 13.82 -0.52
C GLY A 120 3.37 14.99 -1.47
N VAL A 121 2.11 15.09 -1.90
CA VAL A 121 1.59 16.26 -2.64
C VAL A 121 1.57 17.47 -1.72
N HIS A 122 1.08 17.27 -0.48
CA HIS A 122 0.98 18.29 0.55
C HIS A 122 2.22 18.24 1.47
N GLN A 123 2.70 19.39 1.87
CA GLN A 123 3.90 19.54 2.71
C GLN A 123 3.57 19.71 4.19
N ASP A 124 2.30 19.84 4.52
CA ASP A 124 1.75 19.90 5.87
C ASP A 124 0.79 18.72 6.12
N GLU A 125 0.25 18.64 7.32
CA GLU A 125 -0.69 17.58 7.72
C GLU A 125 -2.15 17.93 7.45
N GLY A 126 -2.43 19.13 6.87
CA GLY A 126 -3.78 19.64 6.69
C GLY A 126 -4.47 19.99 8.00
N VAL A 127 -5.80 20.14 7.96
CA VAL A 127 -6.62 20.48 9.12
C VAL A 127 -7.64 19.38 9.42
N GLY A 128 -8.20 19.41 10.62
CA GLY A 128 -9.23 18.47 11.04
C GLY A 128 -8.71 17.08 11.42
N VAL A 129 -9.64 16.17 11.65
CA VAL A 129 -9.35 14.83 12.15
C VAL A 129 -9.62 13.81 11.04
N LYS A 130 -8.72 12.86 10.89
CA LYS A 130 -8.87 11.71 9.98
C LYS A 130 -10.22 11.01 10.26
N PRO A 131 -11.00 10.67 9.22
CA PRO A 131 -12.29 10.00 9.38
C PRO A 131 -12.17 8.70 10.19
N LYS A 132 -13.09 8.49 11.12
CA LYS A 132 -13.17 7.26 11.93
C LYS A 132 -13.96 6.21 11.15
N VAL A 133 -13.30 5.46 10.31
CA VAL A 133 -13.85 4.34 9.53
C VAL A 133 -13.07 3.06 9.81
N ALA A 134 -13.70 1.92 9.60
CA ALA A 134 -13.11 0.60 9.80
C ALA A 134 -13.18 -0.24 8.50
N PRO A 135 -12.03 -0.70 7.95
CA PRO A 135 -10.66 -0.36 8.35
C PRO A 135 -10.34 1.13 8.17
N ALA A 136 -9.36 1.65 8.93
CA ALA A 136 -8.94 3.04 8.79
C ALA A 136 -8.32 3.28 7.41
N VAL A 137 -8.70 4.36 6.75
CA VAL A 137 -8.13 4.73 5.45
C VAL A 137 -6.61 4.93 5.52
N GLN A 138 -5.89 4.60 4.46
CA GLN A 138 -4.44 4.69 4.42
C GLN A 138 -3.94 6.14 4.53
N GLN A 139 -4.53 7.06 3.77
CA GLN A 139 -4.10 8.44 3.68
C GLN A 139 -5.30 9.39 3.81
N TRP A 140 -5.09 10.49 4.53
CA TRP A 140 -6.03 11.57 4.72
C TRP A 140 -5.29 12.90 4.68
N TYR A 141 -5.90 13.88 4.02
CA TYR A 141 -5.49 15.28 4.08
C TYR A 141 -6.73 16.15 4.26
N GLY A 142 -6.88 16.76 5.42
CA GLY A 142 -8.03 17.60 5.73
C GLY A 142 -7.89 19.02 5.22
N LYS A 143 -9.01 19.60 4.80
CA LYS A 143 -9.14 20.98 4.33
C LYS A 143 -10.17 21.72 5.17
N GLU A 144 -10.12 23.05 5.17
CA GLU A 144 -11.11 23.86 5.84
C GLU A 144 -12.53 23.61 5.30
N GLY A 145 -13.51 23.79 6.17
CA GLY A 145 -14.93 23.66 5.86
C GLY A 145 -15.47 22.24 5.96
N GLN A 146 -16.78 22.14 5.76
CA GLN A 146 -17.52 20.88 5.84
C GLN A 146 -18.53 20.82 4.69
N SER A 147 -18.86 19.61 4.29
CA SER A 147 -19.90 19.29 3.30
C SER A 147 -20.94 18.37 3.92
N SER A 148 -22.13 18.30 3.34
CA SER A 148 -23.17 17.35 3.73
C SER A 148 -23.85 16.80 2.50
N ILE A 149 -24.27 15.53 2.58
CA ILE A 149 -25.07 14.85 1.57
C ILE A 149 -26.54 15.05 1.99
N THR A 150 -27.30 15.76 1.20
CA THR A 150 -28.69 16.16 1.49
C THR A 150 -29.58 15.78 0.31
N SER A 151 -30.87 15.85 0.44
CA SER A 151 -31.84 15.47 -0.61
C SER A 151 -31.71 16.28 -1.92
N ASP A 152 -31.05 17.43 -1.90
CA ASP A 152 -30.69 18.23 -3.07
C ASP A 152 -29.33 17.85 -3.69
N THR A 153 -28.61 16.90 -3.09
CA THR A 153 -27.39 16.34 -3.68
C THR A 153 -27.74 15.37 -4.78
N VAL A 154 -27.13 15.50 -5.94
CA VAL A 154 -27.35 14.59 -7.07
C VAL A 154 -26.21 13.57 -7.21
N LEU A 155 -26.55 12.40 -7.76
CA LEU A 155 -25.59 11.36 -8.10
C LEU A 155 -25.25 11.43 -9.58
N ALA A 156 -24.02 11.79 -9.91
CA ALA A 156 -23.53 11.99 -11.28
C ALA A 156 -22.51 10.89 -11.66
N THR A 157 -22.98 9.79 -12.22
CA THR A 157 -22.12 8.68 -12.65
C THR A 157 -21.40 8.96 -13.98
N GLY A 158 -22.05 9.65 -14.89
CA GLY A 158 -21.54 9.91 -16.25
C GLY A 158 -21.13 8.59 -16.95
N ASP A 159 -20.16 8.67 -17.85
CA ASP A 159 -19.62 7.51 -18.59
C ASP A 159 -18.47 6.83 -17.82
N SER A 160 -18.52 6.81 -16.50
CA SER A 160 -17.41 6.29 -15.69
C SER A 160 -17.31 4.77 -15.64
N GLY A 161 -18.41 4.05 -16.00
CA GLY A 161 -18.50 2.60 -15.84
C GLY A 161 -18.67 2.15 -14.38
N PHE A 162 -19.16 3.04 -13.51
CA PHE A 162 -19.35 2.79 -12.07
C PHE A 162 -20.83 2.74 -11.67
N ASP A 163 -21.71 2.46 -12.62
CA ASP A 163 -23.17 2.42 -12.39
C ASP A 163 -23.56 1.44 -11.27
N GLN A 164 -22.89 0.30 -11.19
CA GLN A 164 -23.19 -0.69 -10.15
C GLN A 164 -22.84 -0.15 -8.75
N ALA A 165 -21.65 0.44 -8.57
CA ALA A 165 -21.25 1.03 -7.30
C ALA A 165 -22.19 2.19 -6.91
N ALA A 166 -22.57 3.01 -7.87
CA ALA A 166 -23.50 4.12 -7.68
C ALA A 166 -24.89 3.64 -7.29
N THR A 167 -25.44 2.61 -7.96
CA THR A 167 -26.74 2.02 -7.66
C THR A 167 -26.77 1.43 -6.24
N PHE A 168 -25.75 0.69 -5.84
CA PHE A 168 -25.67 0.18 -4.47
C PHE A 168 -25.62 1.33 -3.46
N TYR A 169 -24.82 2.35 -3.71
CA TYR A 169 -24.73 3.50 -2.81
C TYR A 169 -26.06 4.24 -2.68
N GLN A 170 -26.76 4.46 -3.79
CA GLN A 170 -28.09 5.08 -3.81
C GLN A 170 -29.10 4.25 -3.01
N SER A 171 -29.11 2.93 -3.19
CA SER A 171 -29.99 2.02 -2.43
C SER A 171 -29.69 2.06 -0.92
N ASP A 172 -28.42 2.09 -0.54
CA ASP A 172 -28.01 2.16 0.88
C ASP A 172 -28.44 3.49 1.53
N LEU A 173 -28.28 4.61 0.82
CA LEU A 173 -28.73 5.91 1.29
C LEU A 173 -30.26 5.97 1.40
N ALA A 174 -30.97 5.43 0.42
CA ALA A 174 -32.44 5.33 0.46
C ALA A 174 -32.92 4.51 1.68
N SER A 175 -32.23 3.41 2.02
CA SER A 175 -32.53 2.61 3.22
C SER A 175 -32.34 3.39 4.52
N ARG A 176 -31.56 4.47 4.51
CA ARG A 176 -31.35 5.40 5.60
C ARG A 176 -32.29 6.62 5.55
N GLY A 177 -33.24 6.65 4.60
CA GLY A 177 -34.19 7.74 4.41
C GLY A 177 -33.66 8.91 3.58
N LEU A 178 -32.55 8.74 2.86
CA LEU A 178 -31.99 9.77 2.01
C LEU A 178 -32.01 9.32 0.54
N GLU A 179 -32.98 9.80 -0.22
CA GLU A 179 -33.11 9.55 -1.65
C GLU A 179 -32.33 10.60 -2.45
N LEU A 180 -31.40 10.15 -3.29
CA LEU A 180 -30.65 11.00 -4.20
C LEU A 180 -31.17 10.84 -5.62
N ALA A 181 -31.39 11.97 -6.31
CA ALA A 181 -31.71 11.95 -7.72
C ALA A 181 -30.44 11.70 -8.57
N ALA A 182 -30.61 11.05 -9.73
CA ALA A 182 -29.61 11.11 -10.78
C ALA A 182 -29.51 12.55 -11.31
N GLY A 183 -28.29 13.01 -11.57
CA GLY A 183 -28.12 14.40 -11.96
C GLY A 183 -26.88 14.69 -12.79
N ASP A 184 -26.73 15.95 -13.10
CA ASP A 184 -25.66 16.48 -13.94
C ASP A 184 -24.40 16.77 -13.10
N LYS A 185 -23.24 16.65 -13.75
CA LYS A 185 -21.94 17.09 -13.21
C LYS A 185 -21.82 18.61 -13.00
N GLN A 186 -22.80 19.38 -13.44
CA GLN A 186 -22.88 20.84 -13.23
C GLN A 186 -23.61 21.20 -11.92
N ALA A 187 -24.27 20.24 -11.26
CA ALA A 187 -24.94 20.51 -10.00
C ALA A 187 -23.96 20.99 -8.93
N GLN A 188 -24.36 21.96 -8.13
CA GLN A 188 -23.50 22.53 -7.07
C GLN A 188 -23.23 21.49 -5.97
N LYS A 189 -24.24 20.70 -5.58
CA LYS A 189 -24.09 19.58 -4.68
C LYS A 189 -24.20 18.29 -5.44
N ARG A 190 -23.12 17.54 -5.47
CA ARG A 190 -23.10 16.26 -6.21
C ARG A 190 -22.07 15.29 -5.67
N ILE A 191 -22.35 14.03 -5.93
CA ILE A 191 -21.39 12.94 -5.82
C ILE A 191 -21.08 12.49 -7.22
N GLU A 192 -19.83 12.66 -7.64
CA GLU A 192 -19.39 12.30 -8.98
C GLU A 192 -18.39 11.16 -8.96
N PHE A 193 -18.48 10.28 -9.95
CA PHE A 193 -17.56 9.17 -10.15
C PHE A 193 -16.63 9.47 -11.32
N LYS A 194 -15.32 9.28 -11.10
CA LYS A 194 -14.29 9.47 -12.13
C LYS A 194 -13.45 8.22 -12.26
N LYS A 195 -13.42 7.65 -13.45
CA LYS A 195 -12.47 6.60 -13.78
C LYS A 195 -11.09 7.23 -13.99
N VAL A 196 -10.10 6.73 -13.25
CA VAL A 196 -8.73 7.21 -13.32
C VAL A 196 -7.78 6.02 -13.43
N GLU A 197 -6.77 6.19 -14.25
CA GLU A 197 -5.69 5.22 -14.41
C GLU A 197 -4.39 5.82 -13.85
N ASN A 198 -3.41 4.98 -13.57
CA ASN A 198 -2.05 5.40 -13.18
C ASN A 198 -1.94 6.22 -11.89
N LYS A 199 -2.91 6.06 -10.96
CA LYS A 199 -2.83 6.67 -9.61
C LYS A 199 -2.49 5.66 -8.50
N GLY A 200 -2.10 4.44 -8.84
CA GLY A 200 -1.75 3.41 -7.86
C GLY A 200 -2.92 2.87 -7.04
N TYR A 201 -4.16 3.03 -7.53
CA TYR A 201 -5.34 2.47 -6.86
C TYR A 201 -5.45 0.95 -7.06
N GLY A 202 -4.85 0.41 -8.14
CA GLY A 202 -5.00 -1.01 -8.47
C GLY A 202 -6.47 -1.40 -8.69
N LYS A 203 -6.82 -2.62 -8.30
CA LYS A 203 -8.18 -3.15 -8.50
C LYS A 203 -9.18 -2.69 -7.44
N GLU A 204 -8.74 -2.34 -6.24
CA GLU A 204 -9.60 -2.14 -5.08
C GLU A 204 -9.39 -0.79 -4.40
N GLY A 205 -8.32 -0.06 -4.76
CA GLY A 205 -8.06 1.25 -4.20
C GLY A 205 -8.90 2.34 -4.83
N TYR A 206 -8.98 3.47 -4.15
CA TYR A 206 -9.78 4.61 -4.52
C TYR A 206 -9.25 5.92 -3.92
N GLY A 207 -9.73 7.03 -4.46
CA GLY A 207 -9.62 8.35 -3.89
C GLY A 207 -11.01 8.94 -3.63
N ILE A 208 -11.14 9.75 -2.58
CA ILE A 208 -12.31 10.58 -2.32
C ILE A 208 -11.83 12.00 -2.08
N ALA A 209 -12.38 12.96 -2.80
CA ALA A 209 -12.18 14.38 -2.51
C ALA A 209 -13.53 15.00 -2.12
N ILE A 210 -13.57 15.70 -0.98
CA ILE A 210 -14.75 16.37 -0.45
C ILE A 210 -14.44 17.85 -0.38
N GLN A 211 -15.19 18.65 -1.10
CA GLN A 211 -15.02 20.10 -1.08
C GLN A 211 -16.29 20.82 -1.52
N ASP A 212 -16.78 21.73 -0.70
CA ASP A 212 -17.84 22.69 -1.02
C ASP A 212 -19.11 22.05 -1.60
N GLY A 213 -19.55 20.92 -1.02
CA GLY A 213 -20.72 20.17 -1.45
C GLY A 213 -20.47 19.21 -2.61
N VAL A 214 -19.27 19.17 -3.15
CA VAL A 214 -18.89 18.22 -4.21
C VAL A 214 -18.07 17.10 -3.58
N ILE A 215 -18.50 15.86 -3.82
CA ILE A 215 -17.79 14.64 -3.46
C ILE A 215 -17.36 13.93 -4.74
N THR A 216 -16.07 13.86 -4.97
CA THR A 216 -15.49 13.16 -6.12
C THR A 216 -14.94 11.82 -5.68
N ILE A 217 -15.43 10.73 -6.28
CA ILE A 217 -14.91 9.38 -6.11
C ILE A 217 -14.04 9.05 -7.33
N GLU A 218 -12.77 8.75 -7.09
CA GLU A 218 -11.83 8.31 -8.11
C GLU A 218 -11.48 6.84 -7.91
N ALA A 219 -11.56 6.03 -8.95
CA ALA A 219 -11.13 4.63 -8.92
C ALA A 219 -10.71 4.16 -10.31
N ALA A 220 -9.96 3.06 -10.37
CA ALA A 220 -9.63 2.40 -11.63
C ALA A 220 -10.71 1.38 -12.03
N THR A 221 -11.43 0.85 -11.06
CA THR A 221 -12.43 -0.23 -11.23
C THR A 221 -13.71 0.06 -10.47
N ASN A 222 -14.78 -0.66 -10.84
CA ASN A 222 -16.05 -0.60 -10.11
C ASN A 222 -15.91 -1.10 -8.65
N THR A 223 -15.02 -2.05 -8.39
CA THR A 223 -14.73 -2.53 -7.02
C THR A 223 -14.11 -1.44 -6.15
N GLY A 224 -13.14 -0.69 -6.68
CA GLY A 224 -12.57 0.45 -5.96
C GLY A 224 -13.61 1.54 -5.70
N ALA A 225 -14.44 1.87 -6.69
CA ALA A 225 -15.55 2.81 -6.53
C ALA A 225 -16.55 2.32 -5.47
N PHE A 226 -16.89 1.03 -5.46
CA PHE A 226 -17.73 0.44 -4.42
C PHE A 226 -17.14 0.60 -3.03
N TYR A 227 -15.85 0.32 -2.82
CA TYR A 227 -15.21 0.51 -1.51
C TYR A 227 -15.19 1.99 -1.08
N ALA A 228 -15.02 2.92 -2.00
CA ALA A 228 -15.15 4.35 -1.70
C ALA A 228 -16.54 4.68 -1.14
N THR A 229 -17.60 4.11 -1.72
CA THR A 229 -18.96 4.32 -1.20
C THR A 229 -19.15 3.72 0.20
N ARG A 230 -18.50 2.59 0.52
CA ARG A 230 -18.53 2.00 1.88
C ARG A 230 -17.87 2.91 2.91
N THR A 231 -16.78 3.57 2.51
CA THR A 231 -16.12 4.58 3.36
C THR A 231 -17.03 5.79 3.59
N LEU A 232 -17.65 6.33 2.56
CA LEU A 232 -18.61 7.44 2.69
C LEU A 232 -19.81 7.07 3.59
N LEU A 233 -20.36 5.87 3.47
CA LEU A 233 -21.44 5.39 4.34
C LEU A 233 -21.05 5.33 5.82
N GLN A 234 -19.79 5.00 6.11
CA GLN A 234 -19.27 5.00 7.48
C GLN A 234 -18.98 6.43 8.00
N MET A 235 -18.62 7.35 7.11
CA MET A 235 -18.43 8.76 7.47
C MET A 235 -19.75 9.45 7.78
N GLY A 236 -20.87 8.92 7.28
CA GLY A 236 -22.20 9.51 7.39
C GLY A 236 -22.48 10.58 6.34
N GLU A 237 -23.61 11.26 6.50
CA GLU A 237 -24.11 12.21 5.51
C GLU A 237 -23.93 13.68 5.96
N ASN A 238 -23.71 13.91 7.25
CA ASN A 238 -23.68 15.26 7.82
C ASN A 238 -22.28 15.64 8.30
N ASN A 239 -21.94 16.92 8.13
CA ASN A 239 -20.70 17.51 8.64
C ASN A 239 -19.43 16.76 8.19
N LEU A 240 -19.43 16.27 6.95
CA LEU A 240 -18.26 15.65 6.34
C LEU A 240 -17.14 16.70 6.25
N GLN A 241 -16.04 16.46 6.95
CA GLN A 241 -14.87 17.32 6.85
C GLN A 241 -14.39 17.38 5.39
N ASN A 242 -14.21 18.59 4.86
CA ASN A 242 -13.56 18.74 3.54
C ASN A 242 -12.15 18.16 3.58
N GLY A 243 -11.73 17.55 2.50
CA GLY A 243 -10.41 16.91 2.45
C GLY A 243 -10.29 15.85 1.37
N GLU A 244 -9.18 15.15 1.44
CA GLU A 244 -8.82 14.11 0.48
C GLU A 244 -8.51 12.80 1.19
N ILE A 245 -9.07 11.73 0.69
CA ILE A 245 -8.77 10.35 1.10
C ILE A 245 -8.10 9.66 -0.08
N ARG A 246 -7.07 8.89 0.22
CA ARG A 246 -6.52 7.91 -0.69
C ARG A 246 -6.35 6.59 0.05
N ASP A 247 -7.00 5.56 -0.46
CA ASP A 247 -7.05 4.27 0.20
C ASP A 247 -6.82 3.12 -0.77
N PHE A 248 -6.20 2.07 -0.27
CA PHE A 248 -5.90 0.85 -1.00
C PHE A 248 -5.62 -0.28 -0.01
N PRO A 249 -5.87 -1.54 -0.38
CA PRO A 249 -5.65 -2.66 0.52
C PRO A 249 -4.15 -2.86 0.79
N SER A 250 -3.82 -3.16 2.05
CA SER A 250 -2.45 -3.56 2.43
C SER A 250 -2.12 -4.99 2.00
N PHE A 251 -3.15 -5.84 1.83
CA PHE A 251 -3.01 -7.24 1.45
C PHE A 251 -3.96 -7.56 0.30
N SER A 252 -3.44 -8.22 -0.73
CA SER A 252 -4.22 -8.68 -1.88
C SER A 252 -5.17 -9.83 -1.53
N HIS A 253 -4.87 -10.57 -0.48
CA HIS A 253 -5.68 -11.69 -0.01
C HIS A 253 -6.22 -11.38 1.38
N ARG A 254 -7.54 -11.40 1.51
CA ARG A 254 -8.26 -11.18 2.77
C ARG A 254 -9.37 -12.21 2.84
N GLY A 255 -9.64 -12.71 4.03
CA GLY A 255 -10.66 -13.74 4.21
C GLY A 255 -11.29 -13.65 5.60
N PHE A 256 -12.48 -14.16 5.68
CA PHE A 256 -13.21 -14.38 6.91
C PHE A 256 -13.59 -15.87 7.00
N MET A 257 -13.41 -16.45 8.17
CA MET A 257 -13.82 -17.82 8.43
C MET A 257 -14.87 -17.81 9.53
N LEU A 258 -16.03 -18.39 9.22
CA LEU A 258 -17.11 -18.58 10.17
C LEU A 258 -17.29 -20.09 10.39
N ASP A 259 -17.06 -20.55 11.62
CA ASP A 259 -17.37 -21.92 12.02
C ASP A 259 -18.82 -22.02 12.51
N THR A 260 -19.69 -22.58 11.70
CA THR A 260 -21.09 -22.85 12.04
C THR A 260 -21.31 -24.24 12.62
N GLY A 261 -20.26 -25.08 12.68
CA GLY A 261 -20.36 -26.48 13.17
C GLY A 261 -20.61 -26.58 14.67
N ARG A 262 -20.24 -25.58 15.45
CA ARG A 262 -20.41 -25.52 16.90
C ARG A 262 -21.65 -24.77 17.38
N LYS A 263 -22.17 -23.86 16.56
CA LYS A 263 -23.37 -23.08 16.85
C LYS A 263 -24.03 -22.68 15.53
N PHE A 264 -25.32 -23.01 15.43
CA PHE A 264 -26.12 -22.53 14.31
C PHE A 264 -26.24 -21.01 14.38
N ILE A 265 -25.91 -20.35 13.28
CA ILE A 265 -26.08 -18.91 13.12
C ILE A 265 -27.11 -18.70 12.00
N PRO A 266 -28.27 -18.11 12.29
CA PRO A 266 -29.26 -17.80 11.27
C PRO A 266 -28.68 -16.86 10.21
N TYR A 267 -29.13 -17.00 8.96
CA TYR A 267 -28.66 -16.18 7.85
C TYR A 267 -28.85 -14.67 8.12
N ASP A 268 -29.97 -14.31 8.76
CA ASP A 268 -30.31 -12.92 9.09
C ASP A 268 -29.36 -12.29 10.14
N THR A 269 -28.52 -13.12 10.75
CA THR A 269 -27.50 -12.68 11.75
C THR A 269 -26.11 -12.52 11.12
N LEU A 270 -25.94 -13.05 9.90
CA LEU A 270 -24.68 -12.98 9.14
C LEU A 270 -24.60 -11.70 8.31
#